data_eebfd7abd8b7d23e679b4c6020d5e35c
#
_entry.id   eebfd7abd8b7d23e679b4c6020d5e35c
#
_cell.length_a   1.000
_cell.length_b   1.000
_cell.length_c   1.000
_cell.angle_alpha   90.00
_cell.angle_beta   90.00
_cell.angle_gamma   90.00
#
_symmetry.space_group_name_H-M   'P 1'
#
loop_
_entity.id
_entity.type
_entity.pdbx_description
1 polymer ?
#
loop_
_entity_poly.entity_id
_entity_poly.type
_entity_poly.pdbx_seq_one_letter_code
_entity_poly.pdbx_strand_id
1 'polypeptide(L)'
;MKSVRSRIGIGLGMCAMVSLLGSNVAMAAHMEGHAAQHIEKESLFTSLGFKISGAVEASYTQNFNNPNTNLNQLRIFDTQANSFVPQVAQIVFEKTAVASGSTADRVGFRARLNFGAQSRYSRARTNFQPGTDNNELDFQELYAEYIAPIGNGLKIQAGKINTLIGYEGINSWENPNFSRSFMFGLSQAFTTTGIRFTYPLASWGTVALGLVNGWDNIEDNNRGKTFEWKVDLTPHEKFGIAFFGSYGAEQSNGGNGGAFCSVGVAVGQAGCDPTGKRTVVGSIITIKPTEKDTLILEPYYGNESNASPLRAGLGQTPNARWNGFIAYFTHDFNDQTQPHALSLRVRGEIFEDAGGARTCTGGQNFNGGTNTCAGSPGGLFGTPAVYAGVRQTLTEGTFTLQY
;
A
#
# COMPACT_ATOMS: atom_id res chain seq x y z
N MET A 1 33.00 -19.13 2.97
CA MET A 1 31.59 -19.06 3.34
C MET A 1 31.49 -18.59 4.79
N LYS A 2 31.30 -17.28 5.01
CA LYS A 2 31.03 -16.73 6.35
C LYS A 2 29.56 -16.52 6.48
N SER A 3 28.91 -17.25 7.38
CA SER A 3 27.50 -17.07 7.75
C SER A 3 27.33 -15.68 8.37
N VAL A 4 26.61 -14.80 7.72
CA VAL A 4 26.17 -13.53 8.30
C VAL A 4 24.95 -13.85 9.15
N ARG A 5 25.13 -13.89 10.46
CA ARG A 5 23.99 -13.96 11.40
C ARG A 5 23.25 -12.64 11.37
N SER A 6 22.03 -12.63 10.86
CA SER A 6 21.13 -11.50 10.99
C SER A 6 20.82 -11.33 12.49
N ARG A 7 21.06 -10.13 13.03
CA ARG A 7 20.60 -9.77 14.37
C ARG A 7 19.14 -9.33 14.26
N ILE A 8 18.30 -9.96 15.06
CA ILE A 8 16.87 -9.61 15.17
C ILE A 8 16.79 -8.22 15.83
N GLY A 9 16.33 -7.23 15.11
CA GLY A 9 16.00 -5.94 15.68
C GLY A 9 14.59 -5.99 16.25
N ILE A 10 14.44 -5.83 17.57
CA ILE A 10 13.15 -5.66 18.21
C ILE A 10 12.85 -4.16 18.18
N GLY A 11 11.88 -3.75 17.35
CA GLY A 11 11.37 -2.39 17.35
C GLY A 11 10.13 -2.31 18.25
N LEU A 12 10.18 -1.49 19.30
CA LEU A 12 8.99 -1.08 20.04
C LEU A 12 8.48 0.21 19.39
N GLY A 13 7.36 0.12 18.67
CA GLY A 13 6.62 1.27 18.18
C GLY A 13 5.53 1.65 19.16
N MET A 14 5.59 2.82 19.77
CA MET A 14 4.44 3.44 20.43
C MET A 14 3.70 4.27 19.39
N CYS A 15 2.50 3.87 19.07
CA CYS A 15 1.60 4.61 18.17
C CYS A 15 0.46 5.22 19.00
N ALA A 16 0.32 6.53 18.98
CA ALA A 16 -0.88 7.18 19.46
C ALA A 16 -1.76 7.49 18.24
N MET A 17 -2.87 6.77 18.12
CA MET A 17 -3.86 6.98 17.07
C MET A 17 -4.97 7.87 17.61
N VAL A 18 -5.14 9.05 17.03
CA VAL A 18 -6.32 9.88 17.24
C VAL A 18 -7.16 9.79 15.97
N SER A 19 -8.13 8.89 15.95
CA SER A 19 -9.14 8.85 14.89
C SER A 19 -10.26 9.82 15.23
N LEU A 20 -10.34 10.92 14.49
CA LEU A 20 -11.50 11.80 14.49
C LEU A 20 -12.58 11.18 13.59
N LEU A 21 -13.27 10.17 14.10
CA LEU A 21 -14.57 9.80 13.55
C LEU A 21 -15.53 10.94 13.89
N GLY A 22 -16.12 11.57 12.87
CA GLY A 22 -17.06 12.66 13.03
C GLY A 22 -18.31 12.22 13.82
N SER A 23 -18.21 12.29 15.13
CA SER A 23 -19.33 12.42 16.03
C SER A 23 -19.43 13.90 16.37
N ASN A 24 -20.63 14.45 16.18
CA ASN A 24 -20.98 15.81 16.56
C ASN A 24 -20.52 16.10 17.99
N VAL A 25 -19.43 16.86 18.14
CA VAL A 25 -19.09 17.44 19.45
C VAL A 25 -20.00 18.65 19.63
N ALA A 26 -21.14 18.41 20.27
CA ALA A 26 -21.93 19.47 20.83
C ALA A 26 -21.15 20.06 22.02
N MET A 27 -20.53 21.21 21.87
CA MET A 27 -20.13 22.05 23.00
C MET A 27 -21.39 22.53 23.68
N ALA A 28 -21.72 21.92 24.83
CA ALA A 28 -22.73 22.41 25.71
C ALA A 28 -22.23 23.67 26.42
N ALA A 29 -22.52 24.84 25.87
CA ALA A 29 -22.52 26.08 26.63
C ALA A 29 -23.83 26.14 27.42
N HIS A 30 -23.76 26.08 28.74
CA HIS A 30 -24.88 26.26 29.63
C HIS A 30 -25.34 27.72 29.57
N MET A 31 -26.43 28.00 28.88
CA MET A 31 -27.25 29.20 29.04
C MET A 31 -28.71 28.79 29.05
N GLU A 32 -29.35 29.00 30.19
CA GLU A 32 -30.78 28.83 30.36
C GLU A 32 -31.58 29.82 29.48
N GLY A 33 -32.67 29.31 28.91
CA GLY A 33 -33.78 30.10 28.46
C GLY A 33 -34.02 30.16 26.94
N HIS A 34 -35.14 29.58 26.57
CA HIS A 34 -35.89 29.51 25.31
C HIS A 34 -35.58 28.30 24.44
N ALA A 35 -36.55 27.41 24.43
CA ALA A 35 -36.66 26.31 23.48
C ALA A 35 -36.81 26.86 22.04
N ALA A 36 -35.69 27.10 21.40
CA ALA A 36 -35.62 27.24 19.96
C ALA A 36 -35.61 25.81 19.42
N GLN A 37 -36.63 25.43 18.67
CA GLN A 37 -36.59 24.24 17.81
C GLN A 37 -35.41 24.40 16.86
N HIS A 38 -34.30 23.75 17.14
CA HIS A 38 -33.23 23.53 16.19
C HIS A 38 -33.80 22.58 15.11
N ILE A 39 -34.31 23.14 14.06
CA ILE A 39 -34.39 22.47 12.78
C ILE A 39 -32.93 22.34 12.37
N GLU A 40 -32.32 21.17 12.58
CA GLU A 40 -31.06 20.83 11.94
C GLU A 40 -31.31 20.91 10.42
N LYS A 41 -30.90 22.00 9.83
CA LYS A 41 -30.74 22.04 8.38
C LYS A 41 -29.65 21.05 8.07
N GLU A 42 -30.02 19.86 7.56
CA GLU A 42 -29.06 18.99 6.90
C GLU A 42 -28.22 19.87 5.98
N SER A 43 -26.90 19.82 6.15
CA SER A 43 -26.04 20.59 5.27
C SER A 43 -26.29 20.12 3.84
N LEU A 44 -26.25 21.01 2.86
CA LEU A 44 -26.40 20.67 1.44
C LEU A 44 -25.44 19.51 1.05
N PHE A 45 -24.27 19.42 1.66
CA PHE A 45 -23.31 18.34 1.46
C PHE A 45 -23.86 16.98 1.91
N THR A 46 -24.49 16.90 3.07
CA THR A 46 -25.07 15.65 3.60
C THR A 46 -26.24 15.22 2.75
N SER A 47 -27.11 16.16 2.33
CA SER A 47 -28.27 15.86 1.46
C SER A 47 -27.85 15.38 0.06
N LEU A 48 -26.66 15.78 -0.43
CA LEU A 48 -26.07 15.31 -1.68
C LEU A 48 -25.26 14.02 -1.52
N GLY A 49 -25.19 13.45 -0.30
CA GLY A 49 -24.44 12.23 0.00
C GLY A 49 -22.93 12.41 0.06
N PHE A 50 -22.43 13.66 0.18
CA PHE A 50 -21.00 13.93 0.37
C PHE A 50 -20.59 13.69 1.82
N LYS A 51 -19.44 13.05 1.99
CA LYS A 51 -18.83 12.80 3.29
C LYS A 51 -17.41 13.35 3.31
N ILE A 52 -17.06 13.99 4.41
CA ILE A 52 -15.70 14.42 4.70
C ILE A 52 -15.25 13.64 5.94
N SER A 53 -14.08 13.02 5.86
CA SER A 53 -13.46 12.32 6.99
C SER A 53 -11.94 12.53 6.96
N GLY A 54 -11.26 12.11 8.01
CA GLY A 54 -9.81 12.23 8.05
C GLY A 54 -9.20 11.52 9.25
N ALA A 55 -7.87 11.47 9.28
CA ALA A 55 -7.08 10.88 10.34
C ALA A 55 -5.77 11.62 10.50
N VAL A 56 -5.19 11.57 11.70
CA VAL A 56 -3.84 12.04 11.99
C VAL A 56 -3.09 10.92 12.67
N GLU A 57 -1.86 10.68 12.22
CA GLU A 57 -0.98 9.66 12.77
C GLU A 57 0.39 10.25 13.05
N ALA A 58 0.92 9.97 14.23
CA ALA A 58 2.31 10.21 14.59
C ALA A 58 2.90 8.95 15.23
N SER A 59 4.19 8.77 15.08
CA SER A 59 4.88 7.61 15.65
C SER A 59 6.21 7.98 16.25
N TYR A 60 6.69 7.10 17.12
CA TYR A 60 8.08 7.03 17.55
C TYR A 60 8.60 5.62 17.31
N THR A 61 9.73 5.49 16.64
CA THR A 61 10.35 4.19 16.39
C THR A 61 11.70 4.11 17.08
N GLN A 62 11.82 3.22 18.08
CA GLN A 62 13.08 2.93 18.72
C GLN A 62 13.81 1.82 17.96
N ASN A 63 15.02 2.08 17.50
CA ASN A 63 15.91 1.07 16.93
C ASN A 63 17.08 0.81 17.90
N PHE A 64 17.06 -0.36 18.54
CA PHE A 64 18.08 -0.74 19.54
C PHE A 64 19.48 -1.00 18.93
N ASN A 65 19.57 -1.12 17.61
CA ASN A 65 20.88 -1.20 16.93
C ASN A 65 21.55 0.17 16.77
N ASN A 66 20.83 1.27 17.06
CA ASN A 66 21.31 2.66 16.97
C ASN A 66 22.12 2.93 15.69
N PRO A 67 21.53 2.78 14.52
CA PRO A 67 22.26 2.96 13.26
C PRO A 67 22.74 4.40 13.11
N ASN A 68 24.01 4.58 12.73
CA ASN A 68 24.60 5.91 12.51
C ASN A 68 23.89 6.71 11.39
N THR A 69 23.13 6.04 10.55
CA THR A 69 22.34 6.67 9.48
C THR A 69 21.01 7.23 9.97
N ASN A 70 20.60 6.93 11.22
CA ASN A 70 19.26 7.19 11.75
C ASN A 70 18.11 6.58 10.89
N LEU A 71 18.41 5.56 10.09
CA LEU A 71 17.44 4.89 9.20
C LEU A 71 17.25 3.43 9.57
N ASN A 72 16.00 2.98 9.53
CA ASN A 72 15.63 1.59 9.55
C ASN A 72 15.73 1.04 8.12
N GLN A 73 16.75 0.23 7.88
CA GLN A 73 17.00 -0.34 6.55
C GLN A 73 15.90 -1.29 6.13
N LEU A 74 15.59 -1.31 4.82
CA LEU A 74 14.59 -2.16 4.19
C LEU A 74 13.14 -1.88 4.63
N ARG A 75 12.92 -0.85 5.45
CA ARG A 75 11.57 -0.38 5.84
C ARG A 75 11.09 0.70 4.89
N ILE A 76 9.76 0.81 4.70
CA ILE A 76 9.19 1.82 3.82
C ILE A 76 8.52 2.95 4.59
N PHE A 77 7.64 2.66 5.51
CA PHE A 77 6.87 3.71 6.20
C PHE A 77 7.45 4.09 7.56
N ASP A 78 8.12 3.19 8.21
CA ASP A 78 8.81 3.36 9.51
C ASP A 78 10.33 3.49 9.31
N THR A 79 10.73 4.35 8.41
CA THR A 79 12.13 4.49 7.95
C THR A 79 13.03 5.21 8.94
N GLN A 80 12.50 6.05 9.83
CA GLN A 80 13.28 6.84 10.75
C GLN A 80 13.54 6.07 12.06
N ALA A 81 14.81 5.91 12.42
CA ALA A 81 15.22 5.31 13.68
C ALA A 81 15.31 6.38 14.77
N ASN A 82 14.86 6.06 15.98
CA ASN A 82 15.01 6.86 17.19
C ASN A 82 14.42 8.29 17.06
N SER A 83 13.28 8.42 16.35
CA SER A 83 12.69 9.70 16.02
C SER A 83 11.18 9.73 16.20
N PHE A 84 10.66 10.87 16.64
CA PHE A 84 9.24 11.19 16.53
C PHE A 84 8.94 11.68 15.12
N VAL A 85 7.93 11.11 14.47
CA VAL A 85 7.58 11.42 13.10
C VAL A 85 6.08 11.69 12.99
N PRO A 86 5.64 12.87 12.49
CA PRO A 86 4.28 13.08 12.04
C PRO A 86 4.10 12.29 10.72
N GLN A 87 3.50 11.11 10.81
CA GLN A 87 3.41 10.18 9.68
C GLN A 87 2.47 10.70 8.60
N VAL A 88 1.25 11.05 9.00
CA VAL A 88 0.25 11.55 8.05
C VAL A 88 -0.85 12.34 8.74
N ALA A 89 -1.28 13.42 8.09
CA ALA A 89 -2.59 14.02 8.24
C ALA A 89 -3.36 13.73 6.94
N GLN A 90 -4.49 13.06 7.03
CA GLN A 90 -5.28 12.63 5.88
C GLN A 90 -6.64 13.33 5.88
N ILE A 91 -7.07 13.77 4.70
CA ILE A 91 -8.42 14.28 4.44
C ILE A 91 -9.02 13.46 3.30
N VAL A 92 -10.25 12.99 3.48
CA VAL A 92 -11.01 12.23 2.48
C VAL A 92 -12.29 12.96 2.17
N PHE A 93 -12.49 13.28 0.90
CA PHE A 93 -13.75 13.73 0.32
C PHE A 93 -14.32 12.59 -0.50
N GLU A 94 -15.53 12.17 -0.18
CA GLU A 94 -16.14 11.06 -0.91
C GLU A 94 -17.64 11.21 -1.07
N LYS A 95 -18.16 10.65 -2.14
CA LYS A 95 -19.54 10.26 -2.34
C LYS A 95 -19.53 8.81 -2.78
N THR A 96 -20.08 7.93 -1.99
CA THR A 96 -20.17 6.51 -2.32
C THR A 96 -21.29 6.27 -3.31
N ALA A 97 -21.00 5.61 -4.42
CA ALA A 97 -22.03 5.16 -5.37
C ALA A 97 -22.88 4.04 -4.75
N VAL A 98 -24.19 4.09 -4.97
CA VAL A 98 -25.16 3.12 -4.46
C VAL A 98 -25.85 2.42 -5.64
N ALA A 99 -25.98 1.10 -5.58
CA ALA A 99 -26.59 0.30 -6.66
C ALA A 99 -28.12 0.53 -6.80
N SER A 100 -28.77 0.96 -5.73
CA SER A 100 -30.19 1.31 -5.68
C SER A 100 -30.39 2.81 -5.85
N GLY A 101 -31.57 3.23 -6.25
CA GLY A 101 -31.92 4.64 -6.39
C GLY A 101 -31.79 5.17 -7.83
N SER A 102 -31.65 6.48 -7.93
CA SER A 102 -31.56 7.20 -9.22
C SER A 102 -30.22 7.03 -9.90
N THR A 103 -30.09 7.49 -11.14
CA THR A 103 -28.79 7.52 -11.84
C THR A 103 -27.75 8.34 -11.08
N ALA A 104 -28.16 9.41 -10.39
CA ALA A 104 -27.26 10.25 -9.61
C ALA A 104 -26.70 9.51 -8.37
N ASP A 105 -27.47 8.58 -7.79
CA ASP A 105 -27.02 7.78 -6.65
C ASP A 105 -25.97 6.74 -7.05
N ARG A 106 -25.98 6.35 -8.33
CA ARG A 106 -25.02 5.39 -8.90
C ARG A 106 -23.67 6.00 -9.22
N VAL A 107 -23.53 7.32 -9.15
CA VAL A 107 -22.28 8.05 -9.38
C VAL A 107 -21.63 8.38 -8.03
N GLY A 108 -20.38 8.07 -7.90
CA GLY A 108 -19.56 8.39 -6.74
C GLY A 108 -18.17 8.89 -7.12
N PHE A 109 -17.42 9.31 -6.14
CA PHE A 109 -16.01 9.66 -6.27
C PHE A 109 -15.32 9.54 -4.91
N ARG A 110 -14.00 9.47 -4.95
CA ARG A 110 -13.16 9.65 -3.77
C ARG A 110 -11.93 10.46 -4.11
N ALA A 111 -11.62 11.43 -3.24
CA ALA A 111 -10.36 12.15 -3.22
C ALA A 111 -9.77 12.01 -1.82
N ARG A 112 -8.64 11.29 -1.70
CA ARG A 112 -7.92 11.07 -0.45
C ARG A 112 -6.57 11.77 -0.52
N LEU A 113 -6.38 12.80 0.30
CA LEU A 113 -5.18 13.60 0.36
C LEU A 113 -4.40 13.28 1.63
N ASN A 114 -3.12 13.04 1.48
CA ASN A 114 -2.18 12.80 2.57
C ASN A 114 -1.16 13.91 2.63
N PHE A 115 -0.88 14.37 3.86
CA PHE A 115 0.18 15.31 4.19
C PHE A 115 1.07 14.68 5.26
N GLY A 116 2.39 14.73 5.12
CA GLY A 116 3.33 14.20 6.10
C GLY A 116 4.30 13.17 5.53
N ALA A 117 5.13 12.60 6.39
CA ALA A 117 6.26 11.74 6.00
C ALA A 117 5.84 10.51 5.17
N GLN A 118 4.68 9.92 5.46
CA GLN A 118 4.16 8.77 4.72
C GLN A 118 3.94 9.06 3.24
N SER A 119 3.56 10.31 2.90
CA SER A 119 3.31 10.73 1.52
C SER A 119 4.51 10.59 0.60
N ARG A 120 5.72 10.66 1.16
CA ARG A 120 6.98 10.44 0.41
C ARG A 120 7.05 9.05 -0.19
N TYR A 121 6.40 8.07 0.44
CA TYR A 121 6.47 6.65 0.06
C TYR A 121 5.24 6.20 -0.72
N SER A 122 4.06 6.72 -0.40
CA SER A 122 2.79 6.34 -1.05
C SER A 122 2.59 7.01 -2.41
N ARG A 123 3.32 8.11 -2.66
CA ARG A 123 3.12 8.91 -3.87
C ARG A 123 3.53 8.17 -5.13
N ALA A 124 2.58 8.06 -6.06
CA ALA A 124 2.83 7.47 -7.37
C ALA A 124 3.69 8.38 -8.25
N ARG A 125 4.40 7.77 -9.19
CA ARG A 125 5.29 8.47 -10.13
C ARG A 125 4.49 9.22 -11.18
N THR A 126 5.03 10.34 -11.61
CA THR A 126 4.52 11.15 -12.74
C THR A 126 5.68 11.69 -13.55
N ASN A 127 5.48 11.83 -14.86
CA ASN A 127 6.46 12.42 -15.76
C ASN A 127 6.71 13.91 -15.46
N PHE A 128 5.75 14.56 -14.79
CA PHE A 128 5.85 15.97 -14.38
C PHE A 128 6.48 16.17 -13.02
N GLN A 129 6.98 15.12 -12.40
CA GLN A 129 7.58 15.23 -11.12
C GLN A 129 9.01 15.72 -11.22
N PRO A 130 9.28 17.01 -10.96
CA PRO A 130 10.64 17.51 -11.00
C PRO A 130 11.40 17.03 -9.76
N GLY A 131 12.45 16.31 -9.99
CA GLY A 131 13.59 16.21 -9.10
C GLY A 131 13.37 15.65 -7.70
N THR A 132 14.30 15.99 -6.87
CA THR A 132 14.45 15.59 -5.46
C THR A 132 13.21 15.91 -4.65
N ASP A 133 12.61 14.86 -4.08
CA ASP A 133 11.29 15.06 -3.64
C ASP A 133 11.08 14.69 -2.18
N ASN A 134 11.26 15.71 -1.36
CA ASN A 134 10.81 15.74 0.02
C ASN A 134 9.36 16.22 0.13
N ASN A 135 8.59 16.16 -0.97
CA ASN A 135 7.22 16.60 -0.97
C ASN A 135 6.36 15.66 -0.13
N GLU A 136 5.74 16.21 0.88
CA GLU A 136 4.91 15.50 1.84
C GLU A 136 3.42 15.56 1.49
N LEU A 137 3.08 15.81 0.22
CA LEU A 137 1.72 15.80 -0.31
C LEU A 137 1.53 14.64 -1.28
N ASP A 138 0.46 13.86 -1.10
CA ASP A 138 0.03 12.81 -2.02
C ASP A 138 -1.49 12.81 -2.18
N PHE A 139 -1.95 12.72 -3.42
CA PHE A 139 -3.30 12.21 -3.71
C PHE A 139 -3.24 10.68 -3.72
N GLN A 140 -3.40 10.06 -2.56
CA GLN A 140 -3.34 8.61 -2.44
C GLN A 140 -4.41 7.94 -3.30
N GLU A 141 -5.65 8.48 -3.28
CA GLU A 141 -6.73 8.06 -4.17
C GLU A 141 -7.37 9.29 -4.81
N LEU A 142 -7.63 9.20 -6.10
CA LEU A 142 -8.37 10.19 -6.85
C LEU A 142 -9.10 9.50 -8.01
N TYR A 143 -10.35 9.15 -7.81
CA TYR A 143 -11.14 8.43 -8.81
C TYR A 143 -12.61 8.83 -8.80
N ALA A 144 -13.25 8.65 -9.95
CA ALA A 144 -14.70 8.61 -10.08
C ALA A 144 -15.17 7.15 -10.15
N GLU A 145 -16.40 6.90 -9.70
CA GLU A 145 -17.03 5.59 -9.81
C GLU A 145 -18.48 5.67 -10.30
N TYR A 146 -18.89 4.62 -10.98
CA TYR A 146 -20.26 4.42 -11.42
C TYR A 146 -20.68 2.97 -11.24
N ILE A 147 -21.88 2.74 -10.71
CA ILE A 147 -22.48 1.41 -10.64
C ILE A 147 -23.49 1.25 -11.76
N ALA A 148 -23.07 0.59 -12.83
CA ALA A 148 -23.96 0.26 -13.95
C ALA A 148 -25.03 -0.76 -13.50
N PRO A 149 -26.29 -0.60 -13.93
CA PRO A 149 -27.38 -1.52 -13.58
C PRO A 149 -27.31 -2.82 -14.41
N ILE A 150 -26.20 -3.53 -14.32
CA ILE A 150 -25.94 -4.78 -15.02
C ILE A 150 -25.89 -5.89 -13.98
N GLY A 151 -26.83 -6.80 -14.03
CA GLY A 151 -26.94 -7.90 -13.06
C GLY A 151 -26.98 -7.39 -11.62
N ASN A 152 -26.05 -7.83 -10.79
CA ASN A 152 -25.93 -7.40 -9.38
C ASN A 152 -25.31 -6.01 -9.18
N GLY A 153 -25.07 -5.26 -10.26
CA GLY A 153 -24.44 -3.95 -10.23
C GLY A 153 -22.95 -4.00 -10.56
N LEU A 154 -22.57 -3.66 -11.78
CA LEU A 154 -21.19 -3.56 -12.21
C LEU A 154 -20.62 -2.21 -11.77
N LYS A 155 -19.69 -2.21 -10.80
CA LYS A 155 -18.97 -1.01 -10.39
C LYS A 155 -17.80 -0.77 -11.32
N ILE A 156 -17.72 0.45 -11.84
CA ILE A 156 -16.65 0.95 -12.72
C ILE A 156 -15.97 2.09 -11.99
N GLN A 157 -14.67 1.99 -11.81
CA GLN A 157 -13.83 3.03 -11.20
C GLN A 157 -12.80 3.50 -12.21
N ALA A 158 -12.56 4.81 -12.31
CA ALA A 158 -11.56 5.39 -13.20
C ALA A 158 -10.77 6.46 -12.46
N GLY A 159 -9.44 6.35 -12.46
CA GLY A 159 -8.52 7.25 -11.78
C GLY A 159 -7.41 6.51 -11.04
N LYS A 160 -6.85 7.14 -10.00
CA LYS A 160 -5.84 6.56 -9.10
C LYS A 160 -6.56 5.87 -7.93
N ILE A 161 -6.30 4.59 -7.77
CA ILE A 161 -7.02 3.69 -6.86
C ILE A 161 -5.99 2.87 -6.07
N ASN A 162 -6.26 2.55 -4.81
CA ASN A 162 -5.42 1.61 -4.06
C ASN A 162 -5.34 0.25 -4.76
N THR A 163 -4.22 -0.43 -4.59
CA THR A 163 -3.95 -1.73 -5.22
C THR A 163 -5.00 -2.79 -4.90
N LEU A 164 -5.15 -3.79 -5.79
CA LEU A 164 -5.88 -5.04 -5.52
C LEU A 164 -5.00 -6.11 -4.87
N ILE A 165 -3.69 -5.90 -4.88
CA ILE A 165 -2.69 -6.90 -4.53
C ILE A 165 -2.43 -6.88 -3.02
N GLY A 166 -2.41 -8.08 -2.43
CA GLY A 166 -2.07 -8.27 -1.03
C GLY A 166 -3.18 -7.93 -0.04
N TYR A 167 -2.86 -8.17 1.23
CA TYR A 167 -3.76 -7.92 2.36
C TYR A 167 -3.53 -6.55 2.99
N GLU A 168 -2.27 -6.14 3.17
CA GLU A 168 -1.95 -4.84 3.76
C GLU A 168 -2.26 -3.67 2.83
N GLY A 169 -2.60 -2.54 3.43
CA GLY A 169 -2.82 -1.25 2.77
C GLY A 169 -1.78 -0.20 3.17
N ILE A 170 -1.85 0.96 2.53
CA ILE A 170 -0.96 2.10 2.80
C ILE A 170 -1.16 2.63 4.21
N ASN A 171 -2.40 2.75 4.67
CA ASN A 171 -2.71 3.34 5.97
C ASN A 171 -2.52 2.32 7.10
N SER A 172 -1.77 2.69 8.15
CA SER A 172 -1.49 1.78 9.26
C SER A 172 -2.75 1.32 10.00
N TRP A 173 -3.73 2.21 10.15
CA TRP A 173 -4.99 1.92 10.82
C TRP A 173 -5.92 0.98 10.04
N GLU A 174 -5.64 0.71 8.77
CA GLU A 174 -6.31 -0.29 7.94
C GLU A 174 -5.65 -1.67 8.08
N ASN A 175 -4.52 -1.76 8.79
CA ASN A 175 -3.71 -2.97 8.94
C ASN A 175 -3.74 -3.50 10.38
N PRO A 176 -3.48 -4.79 10.61
CA PRO A 176 -3.34 -5.33 11.96
C PRO A 176 -2.18 -4.71 12.75
N ASN A 177 -1.09 -4.38 12.08
CA ASN A 177 0.12 -3.84 12.68
C ASN A 177 0.41 -2.44 12.14
N PHE A 178 1.04 -1.59 12.95
CA PHE A 178 1.49 -0.26 12.53
C PHE A 178 2.52 -0.34 11.40
N SER A 179 3.55 -1.16 11.56
CA SER A 179 4.55 -1.37 10.52
C SER A 179 3.98 -2.22 9.40
N ARG A 180 4.37 -1.94 8.14
CA ARG A 180 4.02 -2.79 6.98
C ARG A 180 5.05 -3.89 6.85
N SER A 181 4.66 -4.99 6.24
CA SER A 181 5.53 -6.12 5.95
C SER A 181 6.58 -5.78 4.88
N PHE A 182 7.63 -6.58 4.80
CA PHE A 182 8.55 -6.53 3.66
C PHE A 182 7.83 -6.85 2.36
N MET A 183 6.89 -7.79 2.38
CA MET A 183 6.10 -8.12 1.20
C MET A 183 5.28 -6.93 0.72
N PHE A 184 4.57 -6.23 1.59
CA PHE A 184 3.86 -5.01 1.20
C PHE A 184 4.81 -3.97 0.60
N GLY A 185 5.89 -3.70 1.30
CA GLY A 185 6.82 -2.64 0.91
C GLY A 185 7.62 -2.92 -0.36
N LEU A 186 8.02 -4.15 -0.58
CA LEU A 186 9.01 -4.49 -1.61
C LEU A 186 8.40 -5.22 -2.83
N SER A 187 7.22 -5.81 -2.71
CA SER A 187 6.76 -6.79 -3.70
C SER A 187 5.47 -6.46 -4.44
N GLN A 188 4.80 -5.37 -4.11
CA GLN A 188 3.53 -4.98 -4.74
C GLN A 188 3.42 -3.47 -4.98
N ALA A 189 2.50 -3.07 -5.87
CA ALA A 189 2.11 -1.68 -6.03
C ALA A 189 1.34 -1.18 -4.81
N PHE A 190 1.46 0.09 -4.47
CA PHE A 190 0.62 0.74 -3.46
C PHE A 190 -0.67 1.26 -4.09
N THR A 191 -0.55 1.85 -5.27
CA THR A 191 -1.68 2.37 -6.05
C THR A 191 -1.53 2.02 -7.52
N THR A 192 -2.65 2.01 -8.24
CA THR A 192 -2.69 1.85 -9.68
C THR A 192 -3.56 2.94 -10.29
N THR A 193 -3.24 3.41 -11.49
CA THR A 193 -4.04 4.42 -12.19
C THR A 193 -4.57 3.84 -13.48
N GLY A 194 -5.89 3.87 -13.66
CA GLY A 194 -6.53 3.29 -14.82
C GLY A 194 -8.02 3.11 -14.64
N ILE A 195 -8.56 2.04 -15.19
CA ILE A 195 -9.96 1.66 -15.07
C ILE A 195 -10.07 0.29 -14.41
N ARG A 196 -11.00 0.17 -13.47
CA ARG A 196 -11.29 -1.08 -12.74
C ARG A 196 -12.78 -1.38 -12.77
N PHE A 197 -13.10 -2.62 -13.04
CA PHE A 197 -14.44 -3.19 -13.03
C PHE A 197 -14.55 -4.15 -11.86
N THR A 198 -15.56 -3.97 -11.01
CA THR A 198 -15.83 -4.89 -9.89
C THR A 198 -17.26 -5.37 -9.99
N TYR A 199 -17.46 -6.68 -9.99
CA TYR A 199 -18.76 -7.30 -10.11
C TYR A 199 -19.04 -8.24 -8.94
N PRO A 200 -20.07 -8.00 -8.13
CA PRO A 200 -20.51 -8.92 -7.11
C PRO A 200 -21.19 -10.14 -7.77
N LEU A 201 -20.58 -11.31 -7.62
CA LEU A 201 -21.14 -12.58 -8.13
C LEU A 201 -22.42 -12.93 -7.35
N ALA A 202 -22.33 -12.86 -6.04
CA ALA A 202 -23.39 -13.09 -5.06
C ALA A 202 -22.94 -12.53 -3.70
N SER A 203 -23.69 -12.81 -2.63
CA SER A 203 -23.30 -12.42 -1.26
C SER A 203 -21.98 -13.07 -0.79
N TRP A 204 -21.53 -14.12 -1.46
CA TRP A 204 -20.35 -14.90 -1.10
C TRP A 204 -19.11 -14.60 -1.96
N GLY A 205 -19.19 -13.70 -2.96
CA GLY A 205 -18.01 -13.45 -3.79
C GLY A 205 -18.08 -12.23 -4.68
N THR A 206 -16.91 -11.70 -5.01
CA THR A 206 -16.72 -10.61 -5.97
C THR A 206 -15.56 -10.93 -6.92
N VAL A 207 -15.63 -10.35 -8.13
CA VAL A 207 -14.52 -10.35 -9.09
C VAL A 207 -14.19 -8.92 -9.45
N ALA A 208 -12.91 -8.57 -9.43
CA ALA A 208 -12.39 -7.30 -9.89
C ALA A 208 -11.37 -7.52 -11.01
N LEU A 209 -11.47 -6.72 -12.07
CA LEU A 209 -10.56 -6.72 -13.21
C LEU A 209 -10.17 -5.27 -13.51
N GLY A 210 -8.89 -5.02 -13.76
CA GLY A 210 -8.40 -3.67 -14.06
C GLY A 210 -7.44 -3.65 -15.23
N LEU A 211 -7.40 -2.50 -15.91
CA LEU A 211 -6.41 -2.17 -16.93
C LEU A 211 -5.80 -0.83 -16.52
N VAL A 212 -4.51 -0.87 -16.16
CA VAL A 212 -3.83 0.23 -15.48
C VAL A 212 -2.47 0.58 -16.11
N ASN A 213 -1.94 1.73 -15.76
CA ASN A 213 -0.64 2.24 -16.23
C ASN A 213 0.57 1.54 -15.61
N GLY A 214 0.35 0.52 -14.77
CA GLY A 214 1.41 -0.18 -14.04
C GLY A 214 1.51 0.23 -12.56
N TRP A 215 2.59 -0.19 -11.90
CA TRP A 215 2.83 -0.01 -10.48
C TRP A 215 3.18 1.42 -10.14
N ASP A 216 2.36 2.06 -9.30
CA ASP A 216 2.62 3.39 -8.76
C ASP A 216 2.93 4.44 -9.85
N ASN A 217 2.30 4.32 -11.02
CA ASN A 217 2.42 5.26 -12.12
C ASN A 217 1.11 6.01 -12.31
N ILE A 218 1.13 7.36 -12.19
CA ILE A 218 -0.01 8.19 -12.58
C ILE A 218 -0.06 8.25 -14.11
N GLU A 219 1.07 8.55 -14.73
CA GLU A 219 1.27 8.52 -16.17
C GLU A 219 2.04 7.26 -16.54
N ASP A 220 1.68 6.64 -17.63
CA ASP A 220 2.33 5.43 -18.08
C ASP A 220 3.79 5.68 -18.46
N ASN A 221 4.71 4.94 -17.86
CA ASN A 221 6.14 5.05 -18.11
C ASN A 221 6.61 4.24 -19.34
N ASN A 222 5.70 3.52 -19.99
CA ASN A 222 5.93 2.77 -21.24
C ASN A 222 4.66 2.81 -22.11
N ARG A 223 4.46 1.86 -23.03
CA ARG A 223 3.24 1.77 -23.87
C ARG A 223 2.36 0.58 -23.52
N GLY A 224 2.84 -0.29 -22.64
CA GLY A 224 2.14 -1.49 -22.24
C GLY A 224 1.26 -1.23 -21.02
N LYS A 225 0.01 -1.67 -21.07
CA LYS A 225 -0.84 -1.63 -19.88
C LYS A 225 -0.63 -2.87 -19.03
N THR A 226 -0.86 -2.72 -17.72
CA THR A 226 -0.89 -3.83 -16.77
C THR A 226 -2.34 -4.24 -16.54
N PHE A 227 -2.58 -5.53 -16.71
CA PHE A 227 -3.82 -6.17 -16.30
C PHE A 227 -3.72 -6.57 -14.84
N GLU A 228 -4.71 -6.21 -14.04
CA GLU A 228 -4.84 -6.63 -12.63
C GLU A 228 -6.16 -7.33 -12.39
N TRP A 229 -6.17 -8.26 -11.43
CA TRP A 229 -7.37 -8.99 -11.09
C TRP A 229 -7.40 -9.42 -9.63
N LYS A 230 -8.61 -9.58 -9.11
CA LYS A 230 -8.85 -10.17 -7.80
C LYS A 230 -10.17 -10.91 -7.80
N VAL A 231 -10.20 -12.07 -7.14
CA VAL A 231 -11.41 -12.85 -6.88
C VAL A 231 -11.49 -13.07 -5.38
N ASP A 232 -12.48 -12.45 -4.75
CA ASP A 232 -12.74 -12.62 -3.31
C ASP A 232 -13.92 -13.57 -3.14
N LEU A 233 -13.75 -14.62 -2.31
CA LEU A 233 -14.77 -15.62 -2.01
C LEU A 233 -14.91 -15.76 -0.49
N THR A 234 -16.14 -15.70 -0.01
CA THR A 234 -16.48 -15.92 1.40
C THR A 234 -17.61 -16.95 1.47
N PRO A 235 -17.31 -18.22 1.18
CA PRO A 235 -18.32 -19.29 1.14
C PRO A 235 -18.90 -19.60 2.51
N HIS A 236 -18.25 -19.18 3.58
CA HIS A 236 -18.68 -19.35 4.95
C HIS A 236 -18.24 -18.16 5.79
N GLU A 237 -19.01 -17.77 6.81
CA GLU A 237 -18.68 -16.65 7.72
C GLU A 237 -17.32 -16.76 8.41
N LYS A 238 -16.85 -18.00 8.65
CA LYS A 238 -15.56 -18.31 9.29
C LYS A 238 -14.44 -18.58 8.30
N PHE A 239 -14.70 -18.55 7.00
CA PHE A 239 -13.70 -18.86 5.97
C PHE A 239 -13.85 -17.95 4.76
N GLY A 240 -12.77 -17.29 4.39
CA GLY A 240 -12.65 -16.52 3.17
C GLY A 240 -11.37 -16.87 2.43
N ILE A 241 -11.39 -16.73 1.12
CA ILE A 241 -10.21 -16.85 0.28
C ILE A 241 -10.28 -15.81 -0.83
N ALA A 242 -9.17 -15.08 -1.04
CA ALA A 242 -9.01 -14.23 -2.19
C ALA A 242 -7.83 -14.70 -3.02
N PHE A 243 -7.95 -14.63 -4.33
CA PHE A 243 -6.86 -14.78 -5.28
C PHE A 243 -6.66 -13.44 -5.98
N PHE A 244 -5.41 -13.08 -6.22
CA PHE A 244 -5.08 -11.84 -6.89
C PHE A 244 -3.87 -11.98 -7.80
N GLY A 245 -3.74 -11.06 -8.73
CA GLY A 245 -2.56 -10.98 -9.57
C GLY A 245 -2.52 -9.76 -10.46
N SER A 246 -1.35 -9.55 -11.06
CA SER A 246 -1.13 -8.56 -12.08
C SER A 246 -0.14 -9.07 -13.13
N TYR A 247 -0.29 -8.57 -14.36
CA TYR A 247 0.59 -8.89 -15.48
C TYR A 247 0.69 -7.71 -16.43
N GLY A 248 1.91 -7.22 -16.65
CA GLY A 248 2.13 -6.09 -17.55
C GLY A 248 3.59 -5.70 -17.68
N ALA A 249 3.85 -4.72 -18.55
CA ALA A 249 5.15 -4.09 -18.63
C ALA A 249 5.29 -3.03 -17.54
N GLU A 250 6.42 -3.03 -16.82
CA GLU A 250 6.62 -2.16 -15.66
C GLU A 250 7.90 -1.31 -15.76
N GLN A 251 8.77 -1.60 -16.73
CA GLN A 251 9.99 -0.85 -16.93
C GLN A 251 9.76 0.31 -17.92
N SER A 252 10.53 1.38 -17.74
CA SER A 252 10.40 2.59 -18.55
C SER A 252 10.88 2.38 -19.99
N ASN A 253 10.30 3.13 -20.91
CA ASN A 253 10.75 3.24 -22.30
C ASN A 253 11.87 4.28 -22.49
N GLY A 254 12.44 4.82 -21.41
CA GLY A 254 13.48 5.85 -21.47
C GLY A 254 13.00 7.22 -21.94
N GLY A 255 11.69 7.39 -22.20
CA GLY A 255 11.10 8.69 -22.55
C GLY A 255 11.21 9.71 -21.42
N ASN A 256 11.14 11.00 -21.77
CA ASN A 256 11.15 12.12 -20.82
C ASN A 256 12.36 12.16 -19.85
N GLY A 257 13.55 11.95 -20.40
CA GLY A 257 14.80 12.12 -19.65
C GLY A 257 15.31 10.88 -18.93
N GLY A 258 14.77 9.70 -19.20
CA GLY A 258 15.30 8.43 -18.68
C GLY A 258 15.12 8.27 -17.16
N ALA A 259 14.23 9.04 -16.56
CA ALA A 259 14.07 9.14 -15.10
C ALA A 259 13.71 7.79 -14.41
N PHE A 260 13.33 6.79 -15.19
CA PHE A 260 12.86 5.49 -14.66
C PHE A 260 13.69 4.29 -15.12
N CYS A 261 14.69 4.51 -15.96
CA CYS A 261 15.70 3.49 -16.26
C CYS A 261 16.83 3.55 -15.25
N SER A 262 17.53 2.46 -15.02
CA SER A 262 18.78 2.49 -14.26
C SER A 262 19.78 3.40 -14.97
N VAL A 263 20.56 4.18 -14.20
CA VAL A 263 21.53 5.13 -14.78
C VAL A 263 22.53 4.40 -15.67
N GLY A 264 22.73 4.95 -16.86
CA GLY A 264 23.67 4.39 -17.85
C GLY A 264 23.14 3.15 -18.58
N VAL A 265 21.87 2.77 -18.39
CA VAL A 265 21.25 1.64 -19.06
C VAL A 265 20.44 2.14 -20.26
N ALA A 266 20.76 1.63 -21.45
CA ALA A 266 20.03 1.95 -22.67
C ALA A 266 18.66 1.24 -22.72
N VAL A 267 17.69 1.85 -23.42
CA VAL A 267 16.38 1.24 -23.66
C VAL A 267 16.55 -0.11 -24.36
N GLY A 268 15.81 -1.10 -23.86
CA GLY A 268 15.87 -2.50 -24.32
C GLY A 268 16.87 -3.36 -23.56
N GLN A 269 17.72 -2.77 -22.73
CA GLN A 269 18.63 -3.51 -21.86
C GLN A 269 17.98 -3.85 -20.49
N ALA A 270 18.62 -4.75 -19.75
CA ALA A 270 18.16 -5.16 -18.42
C ALA A 270 18.01 -3.95 -17.50
N GLY A 271 16.83 -3.78 -16.90
CA GLY A 271 16.47 -2.64 -16.06
C GLY A 271 15.94 -1.41 -16.80
N CYS A 272 15.81 -1.50 -18.13
CA CYS A 272 15.15 -0.49 -18.97
C CYS A 272 14.50 -1.15 -20.20
N ASP A 273 13.75 -2.20 -19.99
CA ASP A 273 13.07 -2.94 -21.06
C ASP A 273 11.55 -2.72 -21.00
N PRO A 274 11.00 -1.80 -21.83
CA PRO A 274 9.57 -1.50 -21.82
C PRO A 274 8.69 -2.68 -22.28
N THR A 275 9.30 -3.77 -22.76
CA THR A 275 8.60 -5.00 -23.13
C THR A 275 8.67 -6.07 -22.06
N GLY A 276 9.61 -5.94 -21.12
CA GLY A 276 9.81 -6.85 -20.01
C GLY A 276 8.56 -6.94 -19.13
N LYS A 277 8.05 -8.15 -18.96
CA LYS A 277 6.79 -8.37 -18.21
C LYS A 277 7.07 -8.66 -16.76
N ARG A 278 6.29 -8.01 -15.89
CA ARG A 278 6.17 -8.32 -14.47
C ARG A 278 4.91 -9.12 -14.24
N THR A 279 5.03 -10.19 -13.49
CA THR A 279 3.92 -11.03 -13.05
C THR A 279 3.91 -11.06 -11.54
N VAL A 280 2.75 -10.91 -10.96
CA VAL A 280 2.48 -11.09 -9.53
C VAL A 280 1.27 -11.95 -9.37
N VAL A 281 1.35 -12.93 -8.48
CA VAL A 281 0.20 -13.76 -8.08
C VAL A 281 0.29 -14.09 -6.59
N GLY A 282 -0.85 -14.20 -5.95
CA GLY A 282 -0.95 -14.57 -4.55
C GLY A 282 -2.37 -14.92 -4.14
N SER A 283 -2.51 -15.25 -2.88
CA SER A 283 -3.81 -15.47 -2.27
C SER A 283 -3.83 -14.95 -0.84
N ILE A 284 -5.03 -14.66 -0.33
CA ILE A 284 -5.29 -14.31 1.06
C ILE A 284 -6.29 -15.32 1.58
N ILE A 285 -5.90 -16.10 2.59
CA ILE A 285 -6.76 -17.09 3.22
C ILE A 285 -7.11 -16.55 4.60
N THR A 286 -8.39 -16.34 4.87
CA THR A 286 -8.90 -15.84 6.15
C THR A 286 -9.65 -16.96 6.87
N ILE A 287 -9.27 -17.22 8.11
CA ILE A 287 -9.90 -18.23 8.98
C ILE A 287 -10.27 -17.54 10.28
N LYS A 288 -11.52 -17.68 10.72
CA LYS A 288 -12.04 -17.17 11.99
C LYS A 288 -12.44 -18.34 12.87
N PRO A 289 -11.50 -18.91 13.66
CA PRO A 289 -11.79 -20.04 14.54
C PRO A 289 -12.86 -19.70 15.57
N THR A 290 -12.80 -18.48 16.10
CA THR A 290 -13.78 -17.91 17.03
C THR A 290 -14.20 -16.51 16.55
N GLU A 291 -15.14 -15.89 17.25
CA GLU A 291 -15.52 -14.49 17.00
C GLU A 291 -14.41 -13.49 17.37
N LYS A 292 -13.48 -13.91 18.24
CA LYS A 292 -12.38 -13.08 18.73
C LYS A 292 -11.06 -13.32 17.99
N ASP A 293 -10.94 -14.43 17.27
CA ASP A 293 -9.70 -14.85 16.64
C ASP A 293 -9.81 -14.81 15.14
N THR A 294 -8.82 -14.21 14.49
CA THR A 294 -8.67 -14.25 13.03
C THR A 294 -7.24 -14.63 12.67
N LEU A 295 -7.11 -15.63 11.81
CA LEU A 295 -5.86 -16.03 11.18
C LEU A 295 -5.93 -15.68 9.69
N ILE A 296 -4.89 -15.00 9.18
CA ILE A 296 -4.75 -14.66 7.78
C ILE A 296 -3.43 -15.19 7.27
N LEU A 297 -3.46 -15.89 6.14
CA LEU A 297 -2.28 -16.45 5.50
C LEU A 297 -2.18 -15.88 4.08
N GLU A 298 -0.99 -15.42 3.69
CA GLU A 298 -0.74 -14.79 2.40
C GLU A 298 0.52 -15.36 1.74
N PRO A 299 0.41 -16.41 0.92
CA PRO A 299 1.45 -16.83 -0.01
C PRO A 299 1.50 -15.90 -1.23
N TYR A 300 2.71 -15.62 -1.71
CA TYR A 300 2.96 -14.62 -2.72
C TYR A 300 4.13 -15.00 -3.63
N TYR A 301 3.99 -14.75 -4.93
CA TYR A 301 5.04 -14.92 -5.91
C TYR A 301 5.05 -13.77 -6.92
N GLY A 302 6.24 -13.32 -7.28
CA GLY A 302 6.44 -12.35 -8.33
C GLY A 302 7.70 -12.62 -9.16
N ASN A 303 7.65 -12.23 -10.41
CA ASN A 303 8.81 -12.18 -11.27
C ASN A 303 8.74 -11.00 -12.23
N GLU A 304 9.88 -10.63 -12.79
CA GLU A 304 9.98 -9.60 -13.82
C GLU A 304 11.10 -9.95 -14.79
N SER A 305 10.78 -9.94 -16.07
CA SER A 305 11.73 -10.23 -17.12
C SER A 305 12.69 -9.07 -17.29
N ASN A 306 13.97 -9.36 -17.55
CA ASN A 306 14.99 -8.39 -17.90
C ASN A 306 15.10 -7.19 -16.92
N ALA A 307 14.90 -7.43 -15.63
CA ALA A 307 14.75 -6.37 -14.63
C ALA A 307 16.05 -5.99 -13.90
N SER A 308 17.10 -6.82 -13.97
CA SER A 308 18.32 -6.62 -13.18
C SER A 308 19.56 -6.46 -14.02
N PRO A 309 20.03 -5.21 -14.23
CA PRO A 309 21.28 -4.94 -14.97
C PRO A 309 22.50 -5.53 -14.27
N LEU A 310 22.50 -5.62 -12.96
CA LEU A 310 23.60 -6.22 -12.21
C LEU A 310 23.78 -7.71 -12.50
N ARG A 311 22.67 -8.45 -12.52
CA ARG A 311 22.70 -9.88 -12.88
C ARG A 311 23.19 -10.07 -14.32
N ALA A 312 22.73 -9.23 -15.25
CA ALA A 312 23.21 -9.23 -16.62
C ALA A 312 24.73 -8.98 -16.70
N GLY A 313 25.24 -8.01 -15.96
CA GLY A 313 26.68 -7.71 -15.86
C GLY A 313 27.51 -8.84 -15.26
N LEU A 314 26.90 -9.72 -14.45
CA LEU A 314 27.52 -10.92 -13.89
C LEU A 314 27.36 -12.17 -14.78
N GLY A 315 26.82 -12.02 -15.99
CA GLY A 315 26.55 -13.16 -16.90
C GLY A 315 25.40 -14.05 -16.44
N GLN A 316 24.56 -13.58 -15.53
CA GLN A 316 23.39 -14.30 -15.02
C GLN A 316 22.13 -13.89 -15.75
N THR A 317 21.07 -14.70 -15.65
CA THR A 317 19.74 -14.34 -16.16
C THR A 317 19.27 -13.04 -15.52
N PRO A 318 18.96 -11.98 -16.29
CA PRO A 318 18.63 -10.66 -15.75
C PRO A 318 17.21 -10.57 -15.15
N ASN A 319 16.51 -11.69 -15.02
CA ASN A 319 15.16 -11.72 -14.46
C ASN A 319 15.19 -11.54 -12.94
N ALA A 320 14.30 -10.70 -12.43
CA ALA A 320 13.99 -10.62 -11.02
C ALA A 320 12.98 -11.71 -10.65
N ARG A 321 13.13 -12.28 -9.45
CA ARG A 321 12.16 -13.21 -8.87
C ARG A 321 12.11 -13.01 -7.37
N TRP A 322 10.92 -12.94 -6.83
CA TRP A 322 10.67 -12.85 -5.39
C TRP A 322 9.47 -13.69 -5.00
N ASN A 323 9.46 -14.10 -3.76
CA ASN A 323 8.36 -14.83 -3.16
C ASN A 323 8.35 -14.64 -1.65
N GLY A 324 7.23 -14.93 -1.04
CA GLY A 324 7.12 -14.84 0.40
C GLY A 324 5.86 -15.48 0.94
N PHE A 325 5.81 -15.49 2.24
CA PHE A 325 4.66 -15.95 3.00
C PHE A 325 4.50 -15.09 4.24
N ILE A 326 3.29 -14.63 4.48
CA ILE A 326 2.92 -13.89 5.70
C ILE A 326 1.80 -14.64 6.41
N ALA A 327 1.89 -14.66 7.74
CA ALA A 327 0.81 -15.07 8.61
C ALA A 327 0.49 -13.93 9.59
N TYR A 328 -0.79 -13.59 9.70
CA TYR A 328 -1.29 -12.66 10.71
C TYR A 328 -2.21 -13.42 11.66
N PHE A 329 -2.06 -13.17 12.94
CA PHE A 329 -3.00 -13.62 13.95
C PHE A 329 -3.51 -12.43 14.74
N THR A 330 -4.81 -12.33 14.90
CA THR A 330 -5.45 -11.30 15.71
C THR A 330 -6.31 -11.92 16.76
N HIS A 331 -6.23 -11.38 17.99
CA HIS A 331 -7.10 -11.75 19.11
C HIS A 331 -7.71 -10.50 19.73
N ASP A 332 -9.02 -10.45 19.79
CA ASP A 332 -9.77 -9.36 20.40
C ASP A 332 -10.16 -9.75 21.82
N PHE A 333 -9.57 -9.09 22.83
CA PHE A 333 -9.82 -9.40 24.24
C PHE A 333 -11.23 -9.00 24.67
N ASN A 334 -11.75 -7.91 24.11
CA ASN A 334 -13.06 -7.36 24.38
C ASN A 334 -13.76 -6.89 23.10
N ASP A 335 -14.98 -6.39 23.24
CA ASP A 335 -15.76 -5.88 22.12
C ASP A 335 -15.09 -4.66 21.49
N GLN A 336 -14.75 -4.78 20.21
CA GLN A 336 -14.03 -3.76 19.44
C GLN A 336 -14.90 -2.53 19.10
N THR A 337 -16.20 -2.58 19.39
CA THR A 337 -17.09 -1.42 19.24
C THR A 337 -17.08 -0.49 20.45
N GLN A 338 -16.47 -0.94 21.56
CA GLN A 338 -16.41 -0.17 22.79
C GLN A 338 -15.19 0.76 22.83
N PRO A 339 -15.28 1.92 23.50
CA PRO A 339 -14.10 2.65 23.94
C PRO A 339 -13.22 1.69 24.76
N HIS A 340 -11.91 1.79 24.61
CA HIS A 340 -10.96 0.89 25.28
C HIS A 340 -10.96 -0.56 24.74
N ALA A 341 -11.19 -0.72 23.45
CA ALA A 341 -11.03 -1.99 22.76
C ALA A 341 -9.57 -2.43 22.80
N LEU A 342 -9.28 -3.58 23.42
CA LEU A 342 -7.95 -4.14 23.52
C LEU A 342 -7.81 -5.33 22.58
N SER A 343 -6.73 -5.37 21.81
CA SER A 343 -6.44 -6.49 20.93
C SER A 343 -4.95 -6.77 20.81
N LEU A 344 -4.62 -8.05 20.58
CA LEU A 344 -3.30 -8.50 20.22
C LEU A 344 -3.25 -8.76 18.70
N ARG A 345 -2.24 -8.24 18.05
CA ARG A 345 -1.98 -8.43 16.61
C ARG A 345 -0.57 -8.98 16.44
N VAL A 346 -0.44 -10.08 15.76
CA VAL A 346 0.85 -10.73 15.51
C VAL A 346 1.02 -10.92 14.01
N ARG A 347 2.19 -10.60 13.48
CA ARG A 347 2.60 -10.87 12.10
C ARG A 347 3.90 -11.64 12.10
N GLY A 348 3.99 -12.69 11.32
CA GLY A 348 5.23 -13.39 10.99
C GLY A 348 5.38 -13.45 9.48
N GLU A 349 6.56 -13.09 8.95
CA GLU A 349 6.80 -13.14 7.52
C GLU A 349 8.17 -13.70 7.17
N ILE A 350 8.23 -14.29 5.97
CA ILE A 350 9.44 -14.62 5.25
C ILE A 350 9.32 -14.10 3.83
N PHE A 351 10.30 -13.31 3.40
CA PHE A 351 10.39 -12.74 2.06
C PHE A 351 11.71 -13.10 1.44
N GLU A 352 11.69 -13.70 0.27
CA GLU A 352 12.87 -14.02 -0.52
C GLU A 352 12.93 -13.16 -1.78
N ASP A 353 14.01 -12.41 -1.93
CA ASP A 353 14.42 -11.75 -3.16
C ASP A 353 15.55 -12.56 -3.79
N ALA A 354 15.20 -13.44 -4.72
CA ALA A 354 16.14 -14.45 -5.25
C ALA A 354 17.31 -13.85 -6.04
N GLY A 355 17.25 -12.61 -6.44
CA GLY A 355 18.29 -11.94 -7.21
C GLY A 355 18.76 -10.62 -6.65
N GLY A 356 18.31 -10.22 -5.46
CA GLY A 356 18.59 -8.91 -4.89
C GLY A 356 18.01 -7.76 -5.73
N ALA A 357 16.98 -8.02 -6.52
CA ALA A 357 16.40 -7.02 -7.40
C ALA A 357 15.40 -6.13 -6.66
N ARG A 358 14.62 -6.67 -5.74
CA ARG A 358 13.60 -5.94 -4.98
C ARG A 358 14.19 -5.21 -3.78
N THR A 359 15.05 -5.86 -3.03
CA THR A 359 15.75 -5.27 -1.88
C THR A 359 16.77 -4.23 -2.31
N CYS A 360 17.26 -4.34 -3.53
CA CYS A 360 18.28 -3.47 -4.08
C CYS A 360 17.70 -2.33 -4.92
N THR A 361 16.73 -2.57 -5.76
CA THR A 361 16.14 -1.53 -6.62
C THR A 361 15.20 -0.62 -5.88
N GLY A 362 14.93 -0.92 -4.60
CA GLY A 362 14.09 -0.10 -3.73
C GLY A 362 12.94 0.56 -4.47
N GLY A 363 12.06 -0.18 -5.00
CA GLY A 363 10.88 0.10 -5.81
C GLY A 363 10.53 1.52 -6.23
N GLN A 364 10.99 2.53 -5.52
CA GLN A 364 10.63 3.93 -5.72
C GLN A 364 11.85 4.83 -5.54
N ASN A 365 12.23 5.54 -6.58
CA ASN A 365 13.21 6.62 -6.51
C ASN A 365 12.55 7.89 -5.97
N PHE A 366 12.59 8.10 -4.67
CA PHE A 366 12.02 9.31 -4.08
C PHE A 366 12.92 10.55 -4.20
N ASN A 367 14.13 10.42 -4.69
CA ASN A 367 15.07 11.52 -4.79
C ASN A 367 15.54 11.83 -6.23
N GLY A 368 14.78 11.45 -7.28
CA GLY A 368 15.20 11.78 -8.65
C GLY A 368 16.59 11.25 -9.02
N GLY A 369 17.22 10.50 -8.14
CA GLY A 369 18.55 9.95 -8.25
C GLY A 369 18.48 8.47 -8.59
N THR A 370 19.37 8.09 -9.38
CA THR A 370 19.69 6.78 -9.89
C THR A 370 19.48 5.65 -8.90
N ASN A 371 18.60 4.73 -9.26
CA ASN A 371 18.45 3.44 -8.61
C ASN A 371 19.74 2.63 -8.71
N THR A 372 20.71 3.01 -7.94
CA THR A 372 21.89 2.19 -7.83
C THR A 372 21.93 1.64 -6.41
N CYS A 373 21.78 0.35 -6.29
CA CYS A 373 22.34 -0.35 -5.16
C CYS A 373 23.84 -0.08 -5.04
N ALA A 374 24.47 0.48 -6.05
CA ALA A 374 25.84 0.88 -6.10
C ALA A 374 26.04 2.23 -5.41
N GLY A 375 26.33 2.18 -4.12
CA GLY A 375 27.09 3.23 -3.45
C GLY A 375 26.40 4.54 -3.14
N SER A 376 25.07 4.65 -3.25
CA SER A 376 24.38 5.84 -2.78
C SER A 376 24.02 5.70 -1.31
N PRO A 377 24.53 6.57 -0.41
CA PRO A 377 24.17 6.55 1.01
C PRO A 377 22.71 6.88 1.29
N GLY A 378 21.92 7.12 0.25
CA GLY A 378 20.53 7.56 0.29
C GLY A 378 19.56 6.74 -0.58
N GLY A 379 19.87 5.49 -0.92
CA GLY A 379 18.86 4.58 -1.45
C GLY A 379 17.68 4.52 -0.48
N LEU A 380 16.45 4.43 -0.98
CA LEU A 380 15.21 4.51 -0.21
C LEU A 380 15.22 3.69 1.09
N PHE A 381 15.99 2.61 1.11
CA PHE A 381 16.08 1.69 2.23
C PHE A 381 17.46 1.63 2.87
N GLY A 382 18.37 2.54 2.53
CA GLY A 382 19.73 2.51 3.06
C GLY A 382 20.47 1.20 2.79
N THR A 383 20.08 0.47 1.73
CA THR A 383 20.65 -0.84 1.42
C THR A 383 22.08 -0.65 0.91
N PRO A 384 23.10 -1.24 1.55
CA PRO A 384 24.46 -1.18 1.06
C PRO A 384 24.58 -1.82 -0.33
N ALA A 385 25.43 -1.25 -1.18
CA ALA A 385 25.72 -1.77 -2.52
C ALA A 385 26.13 -3.25 -2.56
N VAL A 386 26.65 -3.76 -1.45
CA VAL A 386 27.10 -5.16 -1.30
C VAL A 386 26.01 -6.21 -1.49
N TYR A 387 24.73 -5.80 -1.45
CA TYR A 387 23.59 -6.72 -1.63
C TYR A 387 23.04 -6.74 -3.05
N ALA A 388 23.55 -5.89 -3.93
CA ALA A 388 23.13 -5.83 -5.31
C ALA A 388 23.36 -7.16 -6.03
N GLY A 389 22.32 -7.70 -6.66
CA GLY A 389 22.39 -8.98 -7.36
C GLY A 389 22.55 -10.21 -6.47
N VAL A 390 22.55 -10.05 -5.15
CA VAL A 390 22.69 -11.16 -4.19
C VAL A 390 21.33 -11.57 -3.66
N ARG A 391 21.07 -12.87 -3.66
CA ARG A 391 19.86 -13.43 -3.04
C ARG A 391 19.77 -13.03 -1.58
N GLN A 392 18.60 -12.54 -1.20
CA GLN A 392 18.27 -12.11 0.16
C GLN A 392 17.04 -12.87 0.66
N THR A 393 17.07 -13.24 1.93
CA THR A 393 15.90 -13.73 2.63
C THR A 393 15.73 -12.88 3.87
N LEU A 394 14.58 -12.20 3.96
CA LEU A 394 14.20 -11.37 5.08
C LEU A 394 13.15 -12.10 5.90
N THR A 395 13.28 -12.07 7.21
CA THR A 395 12.30 -12.63 8.14
C THR A 395 11.95 -11.59 9.19
N GLU A 396 10.68 -11.52 9.55
CA GLU A 396 10.19 -10.59 10.58
C GLU A 396 9.15 -11.26 11.46
N GLY A 397 9.17 -10.92 12.75
CA GLY A 397 8.09 -11.17 13.70
C GLY A 397 7.67 -9.84 14.32
N THR A 398 6.38 -9.49 14.23
CA THR A 398 5.83 -8.24 14.74
C THR A 398 4.71 -8.55 15.73
N PHE A 399 4.77 -7.91 16.89
CA PHE A 399 3.73 -7.98 17.93
C PHE A 399 3.20 -6.57 18.16
N THR A 400 1.89 -6.42 18.15
CA THR A 400 1.21 -5.15 18.41
C THR A 400 0.13 -5.36 19.47
N LEU A 401 0.17 -4.56 20.50
CA LEU A 401 -0.93 -4.40 21.43
C LEU A 401 -1.65 -3.12 21.04
N GLN A 402 -2.88 -3.25 20.62
CA GLN A 402 -3.71 -2.14 20.17
C GLN A 402 -4.78 -1.87 21.23
N TYR A 403 -4.91 -0.59 21.58
CA TYR A 403 -5.87 -0.09 22.58
C TYR A 403 -6.65 1.09 22.01
#